data_c1d48bfdf56cfcacf17f03b8b8eaf726
#
_entry.id   c1d48bfdf56cfcacf17f03b8b8eaf726
#
_cell.length_a   1.000
_cell.length_b   1.000
_cell.length_c   1.000
_cell.angle_alpha   90.00
_cell.angle_beta   90.00
_cell.angle_gamma   90.00
#
_symmetry.space_group_name_H-M   'P 1'
#
loop_
_entity.id
_entity.type
_entity.pdbx_description
1 polymer ?
#
loop_
_entity_poly.entity_id
_entity_poly.type
_entity_poly.pdbx_seq_one_letter_code
_entity_poly.pdbx_strand_id
1 'polypeptide(L)'
;PLVVLKGTELAERVQNGSFVLYDWETVLELCADALCACRQQGVRVIRCGLHAEDTVQSEAIAGFYHPAFRELVESRLCLRVLKQWMQQHPQETMAEVQVALGWSSRVAGHHACNRAACREAGVSLRIIETAAIPAGMLQIGKDGYDVFQIAGTARI
;
A
#
# COMPACT_ATOMS: atom_id res chain seq x y z
N PRO A 1 -9.80 2.09 -7.81
CA PRO A 1 -10.75 1.67 -6.76
C PRO A 1 -12.17 2.10 -7.11
N LEU A 2 -13.17 1.33 -6.66
CA LEU A 2 -14.59 1.61 -6.83
C LEU A 2 -15.10 2.44 -5.65
N VAL A 3 -15.95 3.44 -5.93
CA VAL A 3 -16.70 4.18 -4.90
C VAL A 3 -18.18 4.16 -5.26
N VAL A 4 -19.01 3.89 -4.29
CA VAL A 4 -20.48 3.82 -4.43
C VAL A 4 -21.07 5.13 -3.93
N LEU A 5 -21.71 5.86 -4.83
CA LEU A 5 -22.34 7.15 -4.54
C LEU A 5 -23.83 6.98 -4.27
N LYS A 6 -24.34 7.77 -3.35
CA LYS A 6 -25.77 7.84 -3.02
C LYS A 6 -26.63 8.12 -4.26
N GLY A 7 -27.80 7.45 -4.36
CA GLY A 7 -28.75 7.65 -5.46
C GLY A 7 -28.34 7.05 -6.80
N THR A 8 -27.33 6.17 -6.85
CA THR A 8 -26.92 5.45 -8.05
C THR A 8 -27.48 4.02 -8.07
N GLU A 9 -27.67 3.44 -9.26
CA GLU A 9 -28.05 2.02 -9.41
C GLU A 9 -27.09 1.08 -8.66
N LEU A 10 -25.77 1.41 -8.67
CA LEU A 10 -24.79 0.63 -7.92
C LEU A 10 -25.05 0.67 -6.41
N ALA A 11 -25.49 1.82 -5.87
CA ALA A 11 -25.87 1.93 -4.46
C ALA A 11 -27.04 1.00 -4.11
N GLU A 12 -28.07 0.96 -4.96
CA GLU A 12 -29.21 0.06 -4.79
C GLU A 12 -28.77 -1.42 -4.84
N ARG A 13 -27.88 -1.77 -5.78
CA ARG A 13 -27.35 -3.13 -5.92
C ARG A 13 -26.50 -3.56 -4.74
N VAL A 14 -25.73 -2.66 -4.15
CA VAL A 14 -24.96 -2.94 -2.93
C VAL A 14 -25.89 -3.12 -1.74
N GLN A 15 -26.90 -2.23 -1.59
CA GLN A 15 -27.84 -2.26 -0.48
C GLN A 15 -28.72 -3.52 -0.48
N ASN A 16 -29.15 -3.99 -1.66
CA ASN A 16 -29.97 -5.20 -1.78
C ASN A 16 -29.16 -6.51 -1.88
N GLY A 17 -27.82 -6.42 -1.79
CA GLY A 17 -26.92 -7.58 -1.81
C GLY A 17 -26.68 -8.20 -3.18
N SER A 18 -27.19 -7.60 -4.29
CA SER A 18 -26.95 -8.12 -5.64
C SER A 18 -25.57 -7.73 -6.21
N PHE A 19 -24.84 -6.87 -5.51
CA PHE A 19 -23.44 -6.55 -5.78
C PHE A 19 -22.64 -6.53 -4.48
N VAL A 20 -21.61 -7.39 -4.40
CA VAL A 20 -20.73 -7.51 -3.24
C VAL A 20 -19.41 -6.79 -3.52
N LEU A 21 -19.05 -5.87 -2.63
CA LEU A 21 -17.74 -5.20 -2.67
C LEU A 21 -16.66 -6.14 -2.13
N TYR A 22 -15.47 -6.03 -2.69
CA TYR A 22 -14.29 -6.61 -2.06
C TYR A 22 -14.01 -5.94 -0.70
N ASP A 23 -13.20 -6.59 0.12
CA ASP A 23 -12.66 -5.93 1.33
C ASP A 23 -11.48 -5.00 0.98
N TRP A 24 -11.13 -4.11 1.92
CA TRP A 24 -10.04 -3.14 1.75
C TRP A 24 -8.68 -3.80 1.50
N GLU A 25 -8.38 -4.89 2.17
CA GLU A 25 -7.12 -5.61 2.06
C GLU A 25 -6.96 -6.17 0.65
N THR A 26 -7.99 -6.83 0.14
CA THR A 26 -8.02 -7.37 -1.23
C THR A 26 -7.81 -6.25 -2.26
N VAL A 27 -8.49 -5.11 -2.12
CA VAL A 27 -8.36 -4.00 -3.07
C VAL A 27 -6.96 -3.36 -3.02
N LEU A 28 -6.38 -3.20 -1.85
CA LEU A 28 -5.01 -2.68 -1.71
C LEU A 28 -3.99 -3.63 -2.36
N GLU A 29 -4.14 -4.94 -2.15
CA GLU A 29 -3.25 -5.94 -2.77
C GLU A 29 -3.39 -5.94 -4.30
N LEU A 30 -4.61 -5.94 -4.85
CA LEU A 30 -4.84 -5.87 -6.30
C LEU A 30 -4.25 -4.58 -6.91
N CYS A 31 -4.41 -3.44 -6.24
CA CYS A 31 -3.84 -2.18 -6.69
C CYS A 31 -2.31 -2.17 -6.60
N ALA A 32 -1.74 -2.81 -5.59
CA ALA A 32 -0.30 -2.99 -5.44
C ALA A 32 0.27 -3.83 -6.60
N ASP A 33 -0.37 -4.95 -6.94
CA ASP A 33 0.02 -5.80 -8.06
C ASP A 33 -0.10 -5.05 -9.40
N ALA A 34 -1.16 -4.28 -9.58
CA ALA A 34 -1.33 -3.45 -10.78
C ALA A 34 -0.24 -2.38 -10.91
N LEU A 35 0.16 -1.73 -9.80
CA LEU A 35 1.29 -0.78 -9.81
C LEU A 35 2.62 -1.46 -10.18
N CYS A 36 2.88 -2.65 -9.63
CA CYS A 36 4.06 -3.45 -9.98
C CYS A 36 4.07 -3.82 -11.47
N ALA A 37 2.95 -4.35 -11.99
CA ALA A 37 2.82 -4.73 -13.39
C ALA A 37 3.04 -3.53 -14.33
N CYS A 38 2.42 -2.38 -14.05
CA CYS A 38 2.64 -1.15 -14.80
C CYS A 38 4.12 -0.74 -14.79
N ARG A 39 4.75 -0.76 -13.63
CA ARG A 39 6.16 -0.38 -13.48
C ARG A 39 7.09 -1.31 -14.26
N GLN A 40 6.87 -2.61 -14.20
CA GLN A 40 7.65 -3.63 -14.93
C GLN A 40 7.53 -3.48 -16.45
N GLN A 41 6.38 -3.02 -16.94
CA GLN A 41 6.13 -2.75 -18.36
C GLN A 41 6.54 -1.31 -18.78
N GLY A 42 7.19 -0.55 -17.92
CA GLY A 42 7.57 0.84 -18.22
C GLY A 42 6.39 1.81 -18.31
N VAL A 43 5.19 1.40 -17.88
CA VAL A 43 3.99 2.26 -17.89
C VAL A 43 4.00 3.18 -16.69
N ARG A 44 3.97 4.49 -16.94
CA ARG A 44 3.87 5.50 -15.89
C ARG A 44 2.45 5.61 -15.37
N VAL A 45 2.21 5.23 -14.13
CA VAL A 45 0.93 5.44 -13.46
C VAL A 45 0.88 6.88 -12.92
N ILE A 46 0.07 7.71 -13.56
CA ILE A 46 -0.09 9.13 -13.17
C ILE A 46 -1.00 9.28 -11.95
N ARG A 47 -1.91 8.33 -11.71
CA ARG A 47 -2.86 8.36 -10.60
C ARG A 47 -3.21 6.95 -10.13
N CYS A 48 -3.35 6.82 -8.82
CA CYS A 48 -3.90 5.65 -8.15
C CYS A 48 -4.87 6.17 -7.07
N GLY A 49 -6.17 5.91 -7.25
CA GLY A 49 -7.24 6.48 -6.43
C GLY A 49 -8.01 7.61 -7.13
N LEU A 50 -9.08 8.08 -6.50
CA LEU A 50 -9.90 9.19 -6.97
C LEU A 50 -9.36 10.52 -6.47
N HIS A 51 -9.79 11.61 -7.12
CA HIS A 51 -9.56 12.96 -6.61
C HIS A 51 -10.27 13.13 -5.26
N ALA A 52 -9.68 13.94 -4.39
CA ALA A 52 -10.36 14.49 -3.24
C ALA A 52 -11.31 15.59 -3.74
N GLU A 53 -12.51 15.20 -4.11
CA GLU A 53 -13.60 16.12 -4.43
C GLU A 53 -14.60 16.08 -3.27
N ASP A 54 -15.06 17.25 -2.85
CA ASP A 54 -15.99 17.37 -1.71
C ASP A 54 -17.29 16.59 -1.96
N THR A 55 -17.74 16.54 -3.23
CA THR A 55 -18.91 15.76 -3.66
C THR A 55 -18.71 14.26 -3.47
N VAL A 56 -17.56 13.72 -3.84
CA VAL A 56 -17.26 12.30 -3.64
C VAL A 56 -17.21 11.97 -2.16
N GLN A 57 -16.61 12.85 -1.36
CA GLN A 57 -16.49 12.63 0.09
C GLN A 57 -17.83 12.69 0.81
N SER A 58 -18.73 13.58 0.39
CA SER A 58 -20.06 13.76 1.02
C SER A 58 -21.10 12.74 0.56
N GLU A 59 -20.98 12.20 -0.67
CA GLU A 59 -21.97 11.31 -1.27
C GLU A 59 -21.55 9.84 -1.29
N ALA A 60 -20.30 9.51 -0.93
CA ALA A 60 -19.83 8.14 -0.86
C ALA A 60 -20.50 7.41 0.30
N ILE A 61 -21.22 6.33 0.00
CA ILE A 61 -21.89 5.47 0.98
C ILE A 61 -21.15 4.15 1.22
N ALA A 62 -20.30 3.75 0.28
CA ALA A 62 -19.48 2.54 0.35
C ALA A 62 -18.33 2.59 -0.65
N GLY A 63 -17.42 1.60 -0.61
CA GLY A 63 -16.31 1.46 -1.53
C GLY A 63 -14.98 1.97 -0.95
N PHE A 64 -14.04 2.32 -1.83
CA PHE A 64 -12.61 2.45 -1.47
C PHE A 64 -12.11 3.87 -1.70
N TYR A 65 -12.78 4.85 -1.09
CA TYR A 65 -12.34 6.24 -1.12
C TYR A 65 -11.38 6.53 0.03
N HIS A 66 -10.19 7.04 -0.32
CA HIS A 66 -9.24 7.59 0.63
C HIS A 66 -8.41 8.68 -0.08
N PRO A 67 -8.25 9.89 0.49
CA PRO A 67 -7.51 10.98 -0.16
C PRO A 67 -6.05 10.61 -0.44
N ALA A 68 -5.43 9.80 0.40
CA ALA A 68 -4.08 9.30 0.23
C ALA A 68 -4.05 7.83 -0.26
N PHE A 69 -5.01 7.41 -1.12
CA PHE A 69 -5.15 6.01 -1.54
C PHE A 69 -3.85 5.44 -2.12
N ARG A 70 -3.13 6.22 -2.94
CA ARG A 70 -1.84 5.81 -3.49
C ARG A 70 -0.81 5.49 -2.39
N GLU A 71 -0.77 6.29 -1.34
CA GLU A 71 0.15 6.04 -0.22
C GLU A 71 -0.18 4.75 0.54
N LEU A 72 -1.47 4.42 0.66
CA LEU A 72 -1.90 3.15 1.25
C LEU A 72 -1.41 1.96 0.41
N VAL A 73 -1.51 2.05 -0.93
CA VAL A 73 -1.02 1.01 -1.84
C VAL A 73 0.50 0.90 -1.79
N GLU A 74 1.22 2.03 -1.81
CA GLU A 74 2.70 2.05 -1.67
C GLU A 74 3.14 1.52 -0.29
N SER A 75 2.38 1.80 0.76
CA SER A 75 2.61 1.23 2.09
C SER A 75 2.46 -0.30 2.11
N ARG A 76 1.51 -0.84 1.35
CA ARG A 76 1.36 -2.29 1.18
C ARG A 76 2.59 -2.90 0.50
N LEU A 77 3.13 -2.24 -0.52
CA LEU A 77 4.36 -2.66 -1.18
C LEU A 77 5.56 -2.63 -0.22
N CYS A 78 5.68 -1.58 0.61
CA CYS A 78 6.70 -1.53 1.65
C CYS A 78 6.56 -2.71 2.65
N LEU A 79 5.34 -3.06 3.05
CA LEU A 79 5.11 -4.21 3.93
C LEU A 79 5.56 -5.54 3.30
N ARG A 80 5.34 -5.71 2.00
CA ARG A 80 5.84 -6.90 1.27
C ARG A 80 7.36 -7.00 1.34
N VAL A 81 8.07 -5.88 1.12
CA VAL A 81 9.53 -5.81 1.28
C VAL A 81 9.95 -6.20 2.69
N LEU A 82 9.33 -5.60 3.71
CA LEU A 82 9.66 -5.88 5.11
C LEU A 82 9.44 -7.34 5.45
N LYS A 83 8.32 -7.93 5.00
CA LYS A 83 8.05 -9.37 5.21
C LYS A 83 9.07 -10.26 4.52
N GLN A 84 9.45 -9.95 3.28
CA GLN A 84 10.48 -10.68 2.55
C GLN A 84 11.83 -10.59 3.28
N TRP A 85 12.23 -9.38 3.72
CA TRP A 85 13.47 -9.19 4.44
C TRP A 85 13.48 -9.98 5.76
N MET A 86 12.41 -9.95 6.55
CA MET A 86 12.29 -10.72 7.80
C MET A 86 12.41 -12.23 7.55
N GLN A 87 11.85 -12.74 6.44
CA GLN A 87 11.99 -14.16 6.07
C GLN A 87 13.44 -14.53 5.70
N GLN A 88 14.18 -13.62 5.07
CA GLN A 88 15.58 -13.81 4.69
C GLN A 88 16.54 -13.63 5.88
N HIS A 89 16.12 -12.90 6.92
CA HIS A 89 16.93 -12.58 8.09
C HIS A 89 16.23 -12.97 9.40
N PRO A 90 15.93 -14.26 9.63
CA PRO A 90 15.10 -14.72 10.75
C PRO A 90 15.72 -14.51 12.14
N GLN A 91 17.01 -14.19 12.21
CA GLN A 91 17.72 -13.93 13.47
C GLN A 91 17.77 -12.44 13.82
N GLU A 92 17.41 -11.57 12.89
CA GLU A 92 17.47 -10.13 13.10
C GLU A 92 16.24 -9.64 13.89
N THR A 93 16.48 -8.84 14.91
CA THR A 93 15.43 -8.25 15.77
C THR A 93 15.22 -6.77 15.51
N MET A 94 16.03 -6.18 14.63
CA MET A 94 15.92 -4.76 14.25
C MET A 94 16.16 -4.59 12.75
N ALA A 95 15.23 -3.94 12.08
CA ALA A 95 15.35 -3.49 10.70
C ALA A 95 15.58 -1.98 10.67
N GLU A 96 16.80 -1.55 10.30
CA GLU A 96 17.08 -0.16 9.98
C GLU A 96 16.86 0.05 8.49
N VAL A 97 15.84 0.84 8.15
CA VAL A 97 15.36 1.07 6.78
C VAL A 97 15.67 2.50 6.37
N GLN A 98 16.54 2.67 5.40
CA GLN A 98 16.80 3.97 4.76
C GLN A 98 15.88 4.12 3.54
N VAL A 99 15.28 5.30 3.41
CA VAL A 99 14.27 5.61 2.38
C VAL A 99 14.43 7.04 1.87
N ALA A 100 13.82 7.32 0.73
CA ALA A 100 13.73 8.67 0.18
C ALA A 100 13.04 9.64 1.17
N LEU A 101 13.33 10.91 1.05
CA LEU A 101 12.62 11.97 1.77
C LEU A 101 11.11 11.89 1.51
N GLY A 102 10.30 11.95 2.56
CA GLY A 102 8.84 11.85 2.51
C GLY A 102 8.30 10.42 2.34
N TRP A 103 9.13 9.37 2.47
CA TRP A 103 8.71 7.97 2.36
C TRP A 103 8.51 7.26 3.70
N SER A 104 8.87 7.88 4.80
CA SER A 104 8.79 7.28 6.14
C SER A 104 7.36 6.83 6.51
N SER A 105 6.34 7.61 6.13
CA SER A 105 4.94 7.27 6.38
C SER A 105 4.50 5.99 5.66
N ARG A 106 4.99 5.78 4.42
CA ARG A 106 4.69 4.58 3.62
C ARG A 106 5.30 3.32 4.23
N VAL A 107 6.54 3.45 4.72
CA VAL A 107 7.24 2.34 5.38
C VAL A 107 6.62 2.04 6.75
N ALA A 108 6.30 3.07 7.54
CA ALA A 108 5.63 2.89 8.83
C ALA A 108 4.23 2.29 8.71
N GLY A 109 3.56 2.56 7.59
CA GLY A 109 2.18 2.18 7.34
C GLY A 109 1.16 3.14 7.92
N HIS A 110 -0.04 3.15 7.35
CA HIS A 110 -1.16 3.94 7.85
C HIS A 110 -1.47 3.54 9.30
N HIS A 111 -1.59 4.51 10.20
CA HIS A 111 -1.69 4.25 11.64
C HIS A 111 -0.60 3.31 12.18
N ALA A 112 0.61 3.37 11.60
CA ALA A 112 1.76 2.55 11.97
C ALA A 112 1.53 1.02 11.83
N CYS A 113 0.64 0.58 10.93
CA CYS A 113 0.29 -0.84 10.77
C CYS A 113 1.48 -1.70 10.38
N ASN A 114 2.40 -1.21 9.53
CA ASN A 114 3.60 -1.96 9.16
C ASN A 114 4.59 -2.09 10.33
N ARG A 115 4.71 -1.03 11.17
CA ARG A 115 5.48 -1.12 12.43
C ARG A 115 4.89 -2.17 13.38
N ALA A 116 3.56 -2.22 13.48
CA ALA A 116 2.88 -3.21 14.31
C ALA A 116 3.16 -4.62 13.79
N ALA A 117 3.01 -4.85 12.48
CA ALA A 117 3.30 -6.15 11.86
C ALA A 117 4.76 -6.61 12.05
N CYS A 118 5.74 -5.70 11.92
CA CYS A 118 7.14 -6.01 12.21
C CYS A 118 7.33 -6.39 13.70
N ARG A 119 6.75 -5.63 14.62
CA ARG A 119 6.84 -5.88 16.06
C ARG A 119 6.20 -7.22 16.45
N GLU A 120 5.07 -7.58 15.86
CA GLU A 120 4.43 -8.90 16.05
C GLU A 120 5.33 -10.04 15.58
N ALA A 121 6.12 -9.80 14.52
CA ALA A 121 7.15 -10.73 14.05
C ALA A 121 8.47 -10.68 14.86
N GLY A 122 8.54 -9.92 15.96
CA GLY A 122 9.73 -9.79 16.81
C GLY A 122 10.79 -8.79 16.31
N VAL A 123 10.46 -7.99 15.28
CA VAL A 123 11.40 -7.03 14.66
C VAL A 123 11.04 -5.59 14.98
N SER A 124 11.99 -4.84 15.54
CA SER A 124 11.89 -3.39 15.72
C SER A 124 12.21 -2.65 14.43
N LEU A 125 11.37 -1.71 14.01
CA LEU A 125 11.53 -0.97 12.76
C LEU A 125 12.05 0.45 13.04
N ARG A 126 13.27 0.76 12.57
CA ARG A 126 13.86 2.10 12.56
C ARG A 126 13.87 2.63 11.13
N ILE A 127 13.30 3.81 10.89
CA ILE A 127 13.18 4.41 9.56
C ILE A 127 14.02 5.68 9.53
N ILE A 128 14.85 5.81 8.50
CA ILE A 128 15.75 6.95 8.28
C ILE A 128 15.50 7.50 6.88
N GLU A 129 15.09 8.77 6.81
CA GLU A 129 14.97 9.46 5.52
C GLU A 129 16.32 10.03 5.08
N THR A 130 16.65 9.86 3.80
CA THR A 130 17.87 10.38 3.18
C THR A 130 17.66 10.72 1.71
N ALA A 131 18.34 11.75 1.24
CA ALA A 131 18.34 12.11 -0.18
C ALA A 131 19.13 11.12 -1.06
N ALA A 132 19.92 10.22 -0.46
CA ALA A 132 20.72 9.23 -1.19
C ALA A 132 19.89 8.08 -1.77
N ILE A 133 18.71 7.84 -1.24
CA ILE A 133 17.82 6.73 -1.66
C ILE A 133 16.71 7.31 -2.55
N PRO A 134 16.52 6.80 -3.78
CA PRO A 134 15.43 7.27 -4.64
C PRO A 134 14.06 6.77 -4.16
N ALA A 135 13.00 7.51 -4.55
CA ALA A 135 11.61 7.14 -4.24
C ALA A 135 11.27 5.75 -4.79
N GLY A 136 10.66 4.90 -3.96
CA GLY A 136 10.34 3.52 -4.29
C GLY A 136 11.43 2.50 -3.97
N MET A 137 12.58 2.97 -3.47
CA MET A 137 13.65 2.09 -2.99
C MET A 137 13.70 2.08 -1.46
N LEU A 138 13.92 0.91 -0.90
CA LEU A 138 14.24 0.70 0.51
C LEU A 138 15.63 0.07 0.62
N GLN A 139 16.50 0.66 1.44
CA GLN A 139 17.78 0.05 1.81
C GLN A 139 17.66 -0.47 3.24
N ILE A 140 17.82 -1.79 3.44
CA ILE A 140 17.77 -2.43 4.76
C ILE A 140 19.11 -3.11 5.01
N GLY A 141 19.93 -2.52 5.87
CA GLY A 141 21.31 -2.96 6.02
C GLY A 141 22.09 -2.83 4.70
N LYS A 142 22.54 -3.96 4.15
CA LYS A 142 23.26 -4.02 2.86
C LYS A 142 22.35 -4.31 1.67
N ASP A 143 21.08 -4.64 1.91
CA ASP A 143 20.16 -5.11 0.89
C ASP A 143 19.28 -3.96 0.38
N GLY A 144 19.27 -3.78 -0.94
CA GLY A 144 18.43 -2.79 -1.62
C GLY A 144 17.20 -3.44 -2.26
N TYR A 145 16.02 -2.85 -2.05
CA TYR A 145 14.75 -3.36 -2.57
C TYR A 145 14.00 -2.29 -3.35
N ASP A 146 13.62 -2.60 -4.60
CA ASP A 146 12.61 -1.82 -5.32
C ASP A 146 11.23 -2.35 -4.92
N VAL A 147 10.41 -1.51 -4.29
CA VAL A 147 9.08 -1.90 -3.80
C VAL A 147 8.15 -2.36 -4.92
N PHE A 148 8.40 -1.93 -6.17
CA PHE A 148 7.60 -2.28 -7.33
C PHE A 148 8.05 -3.58 -8.03
N GLN A 149 9.14 -4.21 -7.57
CA GLN A 149 9.62 -5.49 -8.10
C GLN A 149 9.27 -6.69 -7.23
N ILE A 150 8.67 -6.46 -6.08
CA ILE A 150 8.28 -7.52 -5.14
C ILE A 150 6.99 -8.19 -5.60
N ALA A 151 7.04 -9.49 -5.82
CA ALA A 151 5.87 -10.27 -6.20
C ALA A 151 4.76 -10.20 -5.13
N GLY A 152 3.52 -10.05 -5.59
CA GLY A 152 2.35 -10.08 -4.72
C GLY A 152 2.11 -11.47 -4.13
N THR A 153 1.49 -11.49 -2.96
CA THR A 153 0.98 -12.71 -2.33
C THR A 153 -0.49 -12.95 -2.66
N ALA A 154 -1.10 -12.10 -3.49
CA ALA A 154 -2.49 -12.24 -3.86
C ALA A 154 -2.71 -13.55 -4.63
N ARG A 155 -3.32 -14.52 -3.96
CA ARG A 155 -4.00 -15.62 -4.63
C ARG A 155 -5.39 -15.10 -5.03
N ILE A 156 -5.65 -14.99 -6.32
CA ILE A 156 -7.00 -14.78 -6.87
C ILE A 156 -7.81 -16.04 -6.62
#